data_9edc1dba97af857ed390b8a1221a6b87
#
_entry.id   9edc1dba97af857ed390b8a1221a6b87
#
_cell.length_a   1.000
_cell.length_b   1.000
_cell.length_c   1.000
_cell.angle_alpha   90.00
_cell.angle_beta   90.00
_cell.angle_gamma   90.00
#
_symmetry.space_group_name_H-M   'P 1'
#
loop_
_entity.id
_entity.type
_entity.pdbx_description
1 polymer ?
#
loop_
_entity_poly.entity_id
_entity_poly.type
_entity_poly.pdbx_seq_one_letter_code
_entity_poly.pdbx_strand_id
1 'polypeptide(L)'
;MEKFDYGNSPIYTITESSFEECKRKLYEQYFDNYKIIDRKTICKAGFLGFGQKEFVEVKYIIASREQKTKQFDKFEQNKEELLKQLTTSSSTTKQMAKLEEKFDSMYELLEEKFSSLAKSSETPHETILRIHELLEENEFTKEYIKNIEDKIRSEFSLEELDDFDKVEKKVVDWIGESILVMKKKPHRPPHVIVIVGPTGVGKTTTIAKIAAQQIVKADKEGLERPSLRLICADRTRVAAEDQLIKYAETLNIPVDCAKSTEDIKTIYRNYKETTDIILIDTSGYSPNDSENIARLKRTLSTDGIKLDIHLAINASTKSRDIKNIIQNFEPFGFNSIIVTKCDETTQYGNIISILSEKQKSISFLTFGQSVVNDISRAD
;
A
#
# COMPACT_ATOMS: atom_id res chain seq x y z
N MET A 1 5.92 -38.83 -17.67
CA MET A 1 7.16 -38.58 -16.92
C MET A 1 8.26 -38.36 -17.93
N GLU A 2 8.44 -37.11 -18.37
CA GLU A 2 9.49 -36.77 -19.33
C GLU A 2 10.84 -36.77 -18.58
N LYS A 3 11.78 -37.56 -19.08
CA LYS A 3 13.17 -37.53 -18.62
C LYS A 3 13.80 -36.23 -19.12
N PHE A 4 13.90 -35.26 -18.23
CA PHE A 4 14.71 -34.08 -18.51
C PHE A 4 16.19 -34.45 -18.43
N ASP A 5 16.90 -34.23 -19.53
CA ASP A 5 18.35 -34.38 -19.61
C ASP A 5 18.99 -33.14 -18.95
N TYR A 6 19.60 -33.34 -17.80
CA TYR A 6 20.21 -32.25 -17.01
C TYR A 6 21.66 -31.93 -17.45
N GLY A 7 22.13 -32.52 -18.54
CA GLY A 7 23.48 -32.31 -19.03
C GLY A 7 24.54 -32.57 -17.95
N ASN A 8 25.77 -32.11 -18.18
CA ASN A 8 26.93 -32.28 -17.28
C ASN A 8 26.94 -31.29 -16.08
N SER A 9 25.79 -30.81 -15.58
CA SER A 9 25.73 -29.87 -14.47
C SER A 9 26.00 -30.57 -13.16
N PRO A 10 26.89 -30.06 -12.28
CA PRO A 10 27.13 -30.65 -10.98
C PRO A 10 25.87 -30.64 -10.12
N ILE A 11 25.56 -31.77 -9.48
CA ILE A 11 24.46 -31.94 -8.54
C ILE A 11 24.98 -31.67 -7.14
N TYR A 12 24.36 -30.74 -6.44
CA TYR A 12 24.66 -30.37 -5.07
C TYR A 12 23.60 -30.94 -4.12
N THR A 13 23.94 -31.07 -2.86
CA THR A 13 23.03 -31.58 -1.83
C THR A 13 23.06 -30.69 -0.60
N ILE A 14 21.88 -30.36 -0.07
CA ILE A 14 21.69 -29.67 1.20
C ILE A 14 20.81 -30.50 2.12
N THR A 15 21.11 -30.49 3.42
CA THR A 15 20.37 -31.27 4.42
C THR A 15 20.03 -30.41 5.62
N GLU A 16 18.72 -30.23 5.90
CA GLU A 16 18.22 -29.43 7.00
C GLU A 16 17.08 -30.13 7.76
N SER A 17 16.62 -29.51 8.84
CA SER A 17 15.55 -30.05 9.70
C SER A 17 14.18 -30.10 9.00
N SER A 18 13.96 -29.29 7.96
CA SER A 18 12.73 -29.27 7.16
C SER A 18 12.99 -28.89 5.70
N PHE A 19 12.03 -29.20 4.83
CA PHE A 19 12.09 -28.81 3.41
C PHE A 19 12.04 -27.30 3.21
N GLU A 20 11.27 -26.60 4.04
CA GLU A 20 11.18 -25.14 4.02
C GLU A 20 12.53 -24.49 4.37
N GLU A 21 13.25 -25.07 5.33
CA GLU A 21 14.57 -24.60 5.73
C GLU A 21 15.63 -24.85 4.65
N CYS A 22 15.52 -25.97 3.92
CA CYS A 22 16.34 -26.21 2.72
C CYS A 22 16.07 -25.17 1.65
N LYS A 23 14.80 -24.87 1.38
CA LYS A 23 14.41 -23.84 0.39
C LYS A 23 14.91 -22.46 0.78
N ARG A 24 14.76 -22.07 2.05
CA ARG A 24 15.22 -20.78 2.56
C ARG A 24 16.72 -20.62 2.34
N LYS A 25 17.54 -21.60 2.75
CA LYS A 25 18.99 -21.55 2.56
C LYS A 25 19.41 -21.60 1.08
N LEU A 26 18.71 -22.34 0.25
CA LEU A 26 18.97 -22.35 -1.20
C LEU A 26 18.61 -21.02 -1.84
N TYR A 27 17.52 -20.40 -1.39
CA TYR A 27 17.12 -19.07 -1.83
C TYR A 27 18.11 -18.01 -1.34
N GLU A 28 18.50 -18.02 -0.08
CA GLU A 28 19.53 -17.14 0.50
C GLU A 28 20.86 -17.22 -0.27
N GLN A 29 21.26 -18.42 -0.71
CA GLN A 29 22.57 -18.62 -1.34
C GLN A 29 22.56 -18.47 -2.87
N TYR A 30 21.45 -18.77 -3.54
CA TYR A 30 21.37 -18.84 -5.01
C TYR A 30 20.20 -18.09 -5.60
N PHE A 31 19.32 -17.44 -4.78
CA PHE A 31 18.05 -16.85 -5.23
C PHE A 31 17.28 -17.83 -6.13
N ASP A 32 16.72 -17.35 -7.23
CA ASP A 32 16.03 -18.17 -8.23
C ASP A 32 16.98 -18.91 -9.20
N ASN A 33 18.29 -18.92 -8.95
CA ASN A 33 19.28 -19.57 -9.82
C ASN A 33 19.52 -21.04 -9.51
N TYR A 34 18.68 -21.68 -8.72
CA TYR A 34 18.75 -23.11 -8.46
C TYR A 34 17.47 -23.83 -8.90
N LYS A 35 17.60 -25.13 -9.14
CA LYS A 35 16.47 -26.02 -9.42
C LYS A 35 16.58 -27.27 -8.56
N ILE A 36 15.55 -27.53 -7.78
CA ILE A 36 15.46 -28.77 -6.98
C ILE A 36 15.15 -29.93 -7.93
N ILE A 37 15.98 -30.99 -7.85
CA ILE A 37 15.86 -32.20 -8.64
C ILE A 37 15.13 -33.29 -7.89
N ASP A 38 15.49 -33.47 -6.61
CA ASP A 38 14.98 -34.56 -5.77
C ASP A 38 14.98 -34.16 -4.30
N ARG A 39 14.10 -34.79 -3.53
CA ARG A 39 14.06 -34.64 -2.07
C ARG A 39 13.90 -36.01 -1.40
N LYS A 40 14.59 -36.21 -0.28
CA LYS A 40 14.50 -37.43 0.49
C LYS A 40 14.52 -37.11 1.98
N THR A 41 13.65 -37.75 2.74
CA THR A 41 13.71 -37.70 4.21
C THR A 41 14.71 -38.74 4.69
N ILE A 42 15.66 -38.32 5.52
CA ILE A 42 16.69 -39.17 6.12
C ILE A 42 16.61 -39.08 7.63
N CYS A 43 16.73 -40.23 8.30
CA CYS A 43 16.81 -40.30 9.76
C CYS A 43 18.28 -40.42 10.17
N LYS A 44 18.75 -39.47 10.99
CA LYS A 44 20.09 -39.59 11.63
C LYS A 44 19.93 -40.04 13.08
N ALA A 45 20.71 -41.06 13.46
CA ALA A 45 20.76 -41.52 14.83
C ALA A 45 21.37 -40.45 15.75
N GLY A 46 20.71 -40.20 16.89
CA GLY A 46 21.21 -39.28 17.90
C GLY A 46 22.45 -39.82 18.61
N PHE A 47 23.19 -38.94 19.29
CA PHE A 47 24.36 -39.30 20.10
C PHE A 47 23.99 -40.34 21.16
N LEU A 48 24.70 -41.47 21.21
CA LEU A 48 24.43 -42.61 22.10
C LEU A 48 23.15 -43.44 21.82
N GLY A 49 22.59 -43.41 20.60
CA GLY A 49 21.49 -44.30 20.23
C GLY A 49 20.11 -43.90 20.76
N PHE A 50 19.95 -42.76 21.41
CA PHE A 50 18.68 -42.27 21.90
C PHE A 50 18.20 -41.07 21.05
N GLY A 51 17.03 -41.22 20.40
CA GLY A 51 16.34 -40.18 19.62
C GLY A 51 16.76 -40.15 18.15
N GLN A 52 15.90 -40.67 17.27
CA GLN A 52 16.01 -40.40 15.81
C GLN A 52 15.49 -39.00 15.51
N LYS A 53 16.31 -38.18 14.83
CA LYS A 53 15.87 -36.90 14.25
C LYS A 53 15.72 -37.06 12.77
N GLU A 54 14.59 -36.64 12.25
CA GLU A 54 14.33 -36.58 10.82
C GLU A 54 14.95 -35.32 10.24
N PHE A 55 15.59 -35.46 9.07
CA PHE A 55 16.15 -34.39 8.26
C PHE A 55 15.67 -34.57 6.84
N VAL A 56 15.61 -33.46 6.10
CA VAL A 56 15.30 -33.48 4.68
C VAL A 56 16.57 -33.20 3.89
N GLU A 57 16.92 -34.11 3.00
CA GLU A 57 18.00 -33.98 2.03
C GLU A 57 17.39 -33.53 0.69
N VAL A 58 17.87 -32.43 0.13
CA VAL A 58 17.43 -31.88 -1.14
C VAL A 58 18.61 -31.87 -2.10
N LYS A 59 18.42 -32.47 -3.29
CA LYS A 59 19.38 -32.39 -4.40
C LYS A 59 18.98 -31.28 -5.34
N TYR A 60 19.94 -30.45 -5.72
CA TYR A 60 19.71 -29.30 -6.57
C TYR A 60 20.86 -29.07 -7.54
N ILE A 61 20.57 -28.32 -8.62
CA ILE A 61 21.55 -27.81 -9.58
C ILE A 61 21.49 -26.31 -9.60
N ILE A 62 22.64 -25.67 -9.85
CA ILE A 62 22.74 -24.23 -10.09
C ILE A 62 22.59 -24.00 -11.59
N ALA A 63 21.66 -23.16 -12.00
CA ALA A 63 21.42 -22.82 -13.42
C ALA A 63 22.57 -21.96 -13.94
N SER A 64 23.40 -22.51 -14.84
CA SER A 64 24.45 -21.75 -15.50
C SER A 64 23.90 -20.82 -16.59
N ARG A 65 24.64 -19.75 -16.88
CA ARG A 65 24.30 -18.74 -17.94
C ARG A 65 24.09 -19.39 -19.31
N GLU A 66 24.86 -20.43 -19.64
CA GLU A 66 24.75 -21.17 -20.91
C GLU A 66 23.43 -21.96 -21.07
N GLN A 67 22.85 -22.43 -19.97
CA GLN A 67 21.56 -23.14 -20.02
C GLN A 67 20.37 -22.20 -20.27
N LYS A 68 20.47 -20.95 -19.79
CA LYS A 68 19.45 -19.92 -20.06
C LYS A 68 19.46 -19.50 -21.53
N THR A 69 20.65 -19.36 -22.14
CA THR A 69 20.78 -19.03 -23.57
C THR A 69 20.23 -20.15 -24.45
N LYS A 70 20.52 -21.42 -24.13
CA LYS A 70 19.96 -22.57 -24.85
C LYS A 70 18.44 -22.72 -24.76
N GLN A 71 17.83 -22.30 -23.63
CA GLN A 71 16.36 -22.26 -23.51
C GLN A 71 15.76 -21.14 -24.35
N PHE A 72 16.45 -20.03 -24.48
CA PHE A 72 16.04 -18.90 -25.29
C PHE A 72 16.08 -19.22 -26.79
N ASP A 73 17.17 -19.83 -27.25
CA ASP A 73 17.34 -20.30 -28.65
C ASP A 73 16.26 -21.35 -29.01
N LYS A 74 15.92 -22.22 -28.08
CA LYS A 74 14.88 -23.25 -28.27
C LYS A 74 13.46 -22.65 -28.30
N PHE A 75 13.24 -21.55 -27.61
CA PHE A 75 11.98 -20.80 -27.68
C PHE A 75 11.83 -20.07 -29.00
N GLU A 76 12.89 -19.45 -29.53
CA GLU A 76 12.87 -18.82 -30.86
C GLU A 76 12.62 -19.85 -31.98
N GLN A 77 13.28 -21.01 -31.92
CA GLN A 77 13.03 -22.09 -32.90
C GLN A 77 11.58 -22.58 -32.85
N ASN A 78 11.00 -22.75 -31.66
CA ASN A 78 9.58 -23.13 -31.51
C ASN A 78 8.62 -22.04 -32.01
N LYS A 79 8.96 -20.74 -31.85
CA LYS A 79 8.19 -19.60 -32.39
C LYS A 79 8.15 -19.66 -33.92
N GLU A 80 9.30 -19.85 -34.57
CA GLU A 80 9.37 -19.96 -36.02
C GLU A 80 8.60 -21.17 -36.57
N GLU A 81 8.66 -22.30 -35.86
CA GLU A 81 7.95 -23.52 -36.23
C GLU A 81 6.44 -23.38 -36.08
N LEU A 82 5.97 -22.70 -35.02
CA LEU A 82 4.55 -22.38 -34.80
C LEU A 82 4.02 -21.39 -35.85
N LEU A 83 4.80 -20.36 -36.17
CA LEU A 83 4.46 -19.39 -37.23
C LEU A 83 4.39 -20.05 -38.62
N LYS A 84 5.28 -20.99 -38.91
CA LYS A 84 5.23 -21.78 -40.15
C LYS A 84 4.02 -22.70 -40.23
N GLN A 85 3.57 -23.28 -39.13
CA GLN A 85 2.35 -24.11 -39.05
C GLN A 85 1.06 -23.29 -39.19
N LEU A 86 1.06 -22.05 -38.73
CA LEU A 86 -0.10 -21.14 -38.82
C LEU A 86 -0.26 -20.51 -40.20
N THR A 87 0.84 -20.36 -40.97
CA THR A 87 0.80 -19.85 -42.36
C THR A 87 0.24 -20.84 -43.36
N THR A 88 0.11 -22.13 -43.01
CA THR A 88 -0.45 -23.17 -43.87
C THR A 88 -1.97 -23.34 -43.76
N SER A 89 -2.65 -22.66 -42.82
CA SER A 89 -4.10 -22.68 -42.71
C SER A 89 -4.70 -21.30 -43.01
N SER A 90 -5.31 -21.18 -44.16
CA SER A 90 -5.95 -19.97 -44.66
C SER A 90 -7.18 -19.60 -43.84
N SER A 91 -7.04 -18.82 -42.77
CA SER A 91 -8.08 -17.92 -42.31
C SER A 91 -7.52 -16.95 -41.26
N THR A 92 -7.65 -15.66 -41.57
CA THR A 92 -7.66 -14.52 -40.67
C THR A 92 -6.33 -13.79 -40.39
N THR A 93 -5.90 -13.00 -41.36
CA THR A 93 -4.80 -12.01 -41.26
C THR A 93 -4.93 -11.10 -40.02
N LYS A 94 -6.15 -10.83 -39.51
CA LYS A 94 -6.39 -10.02 -38.31
C LYS A 94 -6.09 -10.74 -37.00
N GLN A 95 -6.19 -12.07 -36.96
CA GLN A 95 -5.86 -12.86 -35.76
C GLN A 95 -4.35 -13.09 -35.68
N MET A 96 -3.67 -13.18 -36.80
CA MET A 96 -2.22 -13.28 -36.87
C MET A 96 -1.54 -11.99 -36.40
N ALA A 97 -1.97 -10.82 -36.87
CA ALA A 97 -1.43 -9.54 -36.42
C ALA A 97 -1.61 -9.32 -34.89
N LYS A 98 -2.73 -9.76 -34.36
CA LYS A 98 -2.98 -9.70 -32.90
C LYS A 98 -2.16 -10.69 -32.08
N LEU A 99 -1.77 -11.79 -32.69
CA LEU A 99 -0.90 -12.80 -32.08
C LEU A 99 0.57 -12.34 -32.10
N GLU A 100 1.02 -11.76 -33.22
CA GLU A 100 2.35 -11.13 -33.37
C GLU A 100 2.51 -9.99 -32.37
N GLU A 101 1.54 -9.07 -32.25
CA GLU A 101 1.57 -7.97 -31.29
C GLU A 101 1.64 -8.46 -29.82
N LYS A 102 0.96 -9.57 -29.51
CA LYS A 102 1.07 -10.20 -28.18
C LYS A 102 2.40 -10.91 -27.95
N PHE A 103 2.98 -11.51 -28.98
CA PHE A 103 4.29 -12.11 -28.89
C PHE A 103 5.38 -11.06 -28.75
N ASP A 104 5.31 -9.96 -29.49
CA ASP A 104 6.26 -8.86 -29.42
C ASP A 104 6.19 -8.15 -28.05
N SER A 105 4.99 -7.90 -27.51
CA SER A 105 4.83 -7.34 -26.17
C SER A 105 5.30 -8.28 -25.05
N MET A 106 5.16 -9.60 -25.25
CA MET A 106 5.70 -10.59 -24.30
C MET A 106 7.22 -10.73 -24.45
N TYR A 107 7.76 -10.51 -25.62
CA TYR A 107 9.18 -10.49 -25.91
C TYR A 107 9.86 -9.27 -25.28
N GLU A 108 9.28 -8.08 -25.44
CA GLU A 108 9.74 -6.85 -24.78
C GLU A 108 9.74 -6.99 -23.24
N LEU A 109 8.69 -7.58 -22.67
CA LEU A 109 8.60 -7.86 -21.22
C LEU A 109 9.65 -8.89 -20.76
N LEU A 110 9.97 -9.87 -21.57
CA LEU A 110 11.02 -10.85 -21.28
C LEU A 110 12.41 -10.22 -21.42
N GLU A 111 12.64 -9.42 -22.44
CA GLU A 111 13.92 -8.73 -22.68
C GLU A 111 14.18 -7.68 -21.60
N GLU A 112 13.15 -6.95 -21.14
CA GLU A 112 13.22 -6.04 -20.02
C GLU A 112 13.53 -6.78 -18.70
N LYS A 113 12.90 -7.93 -18.47
CA LYS A 113 13.23 -8.80 -17.32
C LYS A 113 14.63 -9.43 -17.43
N PHE A 114 15.05 -9.84 -18.61
CA PHE A 114 16.39 -10.40 -18.82
C PHE A 114 17.48 -9.32 -18.74
N SER A 115 17.24 -8.11 -19.22
CA SER A 115 18.16 -6.99 -19.08
C SER A 115 18.26 -6.50 -17.64
N SER A 116 17.16 -6.53 -16.89
CA SER A 116 17.19 -6.26 -15.45
C SER A 116 17.93 -7.36 -14.66
N LEU A 117 17.78 -8.63 -15.03
CA LEU A 117 18.53 -9.75 -14.45
C LEU A 117 20.02 -9.75 -14.88
N ALA A 118 20.37 -9.27 -16.06
CA ALA A 118 21.75 -9.15 -16.53
C ALA A 118 22.49 -7.98 -15.87
N LYS A 119 21.79 -6.93 -15.45
CA LYS A 119 22.34 -5.84 -14.64
C LYS A 119 22.50 -6.25 -13.17
N SER A 120 21.85 -7.31 -12.69
CA SER A 120 21.96 -7.86 -11.34
C SER A 120 22.96 -9.01 -11.21
N SER A 121 24.02 -9.04 -12.02
CA SER A 121 25.07 -10.09 -11.96
C SER A 121 26.11 -9.87 -10.85
N GLU A 122 25.96 -8.87 -10.02
CA GLU A 122 26.63 -8.75 -8.74
C GLU A 122 25.66 -9.23 -7.65
N THR A 123 26.09 -10.15 -6.80
CA THR A 123 25.36 -10.48 -5.56
C THR A 123 25.06 -9.17 -4.85
N PRO A 124 23.79 -8.87 -4.53
CA PRO A 124 23.49 -7.60 -3.87
C PRO A 124 24.32 -7.48 -2.59
N HIS A 125 24.84 -6.30 -2.31
CA HIS A 125 25.60 -6.05 -1.09
C HIS A 125 24.75 -6.43 0.13
N GLU A 126 25.37 -7.01 1.16
CA GLU A 126 24.67 -7.48 2.37
C GLU A 126 23.78 -6.40 2.98
N THR A 127 24.25 -5.16 3.02
CA THR A 127 23.49 -4.00 3.48
C THR A 127 22.20 -3.78 2.67
N ILE A 128 22.26 -3.93 1.34
CA ILE A 128 21.07 -3.78 0.48
C ILE A 128 20.05 -4.89 0.76
N LEU A 129 20.52 -6.11 0.94
CA LEU A 129 19.65 -7.25 1.31
C LEU A 129 18.97 -7.01 2.66
N ARG A 130 19.72 -6.56 3.66
CA ARG A 130 19.18 -6.28 4.97
C ARG A 130 18.15 -5.14 4.96
N ILE A 131 18.39 -4.06 4.18
CA ILE A 131 17.40 -3.00 3.98
C ILE A 131 16.15 -3.54 3.27
N HIS A 132 16.31 -4.38 2.25
CA HIS A 132 15.20 -5.06 1.58
C HIS A 132 14.31 -5.81 2.58
N GLU A 133 14.91 -6.67 3.41
CA GLU A 133 14.19 -7.46 4.42
C GLU A 133 13.44 -6.56 5.42
N LEU A 134 14.09 -5.51 5.93
CA LEU A 134 13.47 -4.56 6.84
C LEU A 134 12.26 -3.84 6.21
N LEU A 135 12.36 -3.47 4.94
CA LEU A 135 11.24 -2.85 4.23
C LEU A 135 10.11 -3.86 3.94
N GLU A 136 10.44 -5.11 3.61
CA GLU A 136 9.45 -6.18 3.43
C GLU A 136 8.70 -6.51 4.73
N GLU A 137 9.41 -6.64 5.84
CA GLU A 137 8.84 -6.86 7.18
C GLU A 137 7.90 -5.72 7.61
N ASN A 138 8.17 -4.50 7.16
CA ASN A 138 7.32 -3.33 7.38
C ASN A 138 6.24 -3.12 6.32
N GLU A 139 5.98 -4.13 5.47
CA GLU A 139 4.91 -4.15 4.45
C GLU A 139 5.02 -3.06 3.37
N PHE A 140 6.24 -2.58 3.05
CA PHE A 140 6.42 -1.72 1.89
C PHE A 140 6.14 -2.46 0.58
N THR A 141 5.62 -1.76 -0.44
CA THR A 141 5.36 -2.38 -1.73
C THR A 141 6.66 -2.70 -2.48
N LYS A 142 6.64 -3.74 -3.31
CA LYS A 142 7.81 -4.17 -4.11
C LYS A 142 8.36 -3.04 -4.99
N GLU A 143 7.48 -2.22 -5.55
CA GLU A 143 7.86 -1.06 -6.35
C GLU A 143 8.59 -0.01 -5.51
N TYR A 144 8.13 0.23 -4.28
CA TYR A 144 8.77 1.17 -3.37
C TYR A 144 10.14 0.66 -2.92
N ILE A 145 10.23 -0.62 -2.53
CA ILE A 145 11.50 -1.28 -2.14
C ILE A 145 12.51 -1.18 -3.27
N LYS A 146 12.12 -1.52 -4.50
CA LYS A 146 12.99 -1.42 -5.67
C LYS A 146 13.52 0.01 -5.88
N ASN A 147 12.65 1.02 -5.73
CA ASN A 147 13.06 2.41 -5.84
C ASN A 147 14.11 2.81 -4.78
N ILE A 148 13.95 2.34 -3.54
CA ILE A 148 14.94 2.56 -2.47
C ILE A 148 16.25 1.86 -2.79
N GLU A 149 16.23 0.60 -3.23
CA GLU A 149 17.44 -0.13 -3.62
C GLU A 149 18.18 0.55 -4.77
N ASP A 150 17.45 0.98 -5.81
CA ASP A 150 18.05 1.69 -6.95
C ASP A 150 18.69 3.02 -6.49
N LYS A 151 18.05 3.69 -5.53
CA LYS A 151 18.58 4.91 -4.93
C LYS A 151 19.83 4.65 -4.09
N ILE A 152 19.85 3.58 -3.29
CA ILE A 152 21.05 3.15 -2.54
C ILE A 152 22.22 2.90 -3.51
N ARG A 153 21.99 2.12 -4.59
CA ARG A 153 23.04 1.83 -5.59
C ARG A 153 23.55 3.06 -6.32
N SER A 154 22.74 4.12 -6.44
CA SER A 154 23.15 5.35 -7.12
C SER A 154 23.86 6.35 -6.22
N GLU A 155 23.58 6.37 -4.91
CA GLU A 155 24.09 7.38 -3.98
C GLU A 155 25.26 6.89 -3.12
N PHE A 156 25.46 5.57 -2.97
CA PHE A 156 26.53 5.01 -2.14
C PHE A 156 27.59 4.26 -2.96
N SER A 157 28.86 4.47 -2.63
CA SER A 157 29.97 3.64 -3.10
C SER A 157 29.97 2.28 -2.39
N LEU A 158 30.70 1.30 -2.93
CA LEU A 158 30.82 -0.02 -2.32
C LEU A 158 31.40 0.06 -0.88
N GLU A 159 32.38 0.92 -0.66
CA GLU A 159 32.98 1.13 0.66
C GLU A 159 31.98 1.75 1.66
N GLU A 160 31.09 2.64 1.20
CA GLU A 160 30.07 3.25 2.05
C GLU A 160 28.93 2.29 2.39
N LEU A 161 28.71 1.26 1.57
CA LEU A 161 27.71 0.22 1.84
C LEU A 161 28.13 -0.68 3.02
N ASP A 162 29.42 -0.76 3.37
CA ASP A 162 29.88 -1.50 4.55
C ASP A 162 29.40 -0.86 5.87
N ASP A 163 29.06 0.43 5.88
CA ASP A 163 28.49 1.14 7.02
C ASP A 163 26.93 1.07 6.98
N PHE A 164 26.38 -0.02 7.50
CA PHE A 164 24.94 -0.24 7.55
C PHE A 164 24.17 0.92 8.21
N ASP A 165 24.66 1.41 9.35
CA ASP A 165 23.97 2.45 10.14
C ASP A 165 23.85 3.77 9.35
N LYS A 166 24.87 4.09 8.56
CA LYS A 166 24.86 5.26 7.66
C LYS A 166 23.81 5.10 6.56
N VAL A 167 23.76 3.92 5.94
CA VAL A 167 22.78 3.62 4.86
C VAL A 167 21.38 3.59 5.42
N GLU A 168 21.14 2.88 6.53
CA GLU A 168 19.83 2.79 7.19
C GLU A 168 19.29 4.19 7.53
N LYS A 169 20.10 5.03 8.18
CA LYS A 169 19.69 6.39 8.51
C LYS A 169 19.28 7.19 7.28
N LYS A 170 20.02 7.07 6.19
CA LYS A 170 19.70 7.76 4.94
C LYS A 170 18.42 7.24 4.30
N VAL A 171 18.17 5.93 4.36
CA VAL A 171 16.91 5.32 3.92
C VAL A 171 15.72 5.82 4.74
N VAL A 172 15.87 5.93 6.06
CA VAL A 172 14.84 6.52 6.95
C VAL A 172 14.54 7.97 6.56
N ASP A 173 15.58 8.77 6.28
CA ASP A 173 15.42 10.15 5.80
C ASP A 173 14.62 10.18 4.49
N TRP A 174 14.93 9.33 3.52
CA TRP A 174 14.20 9.25 2.25
C TRP A 174 12.74 8.81 2.42
N ILE A 175 12.48 7.88 3.33
CA ILE A 175 11.11 7.50 3.68
C ILE A 175 10.37 8.72 4.23
N GLY A 176 10.98 9.46 5.17
CA GLY A 176 10.41 10.68 5.71
C GLY A 176 10.12 11.74 4.65
N GLU A 177 11.06 11.98 3.73
CA GLU A 177 10.92 12.91 2.61
C GLU A 177 9.80 12.51 1.63
N SER A 178 9.52 11.21 1.51
CA SER A 178 8.46 10.69 0.63
C SER A 178 7.04 10.91 1.18
N ILE A 179 6.92 11.21 2.47
CA ILE A 179 5.64 11.45 3.14
C ILE A 179 5.24 12.92 2.97
N LEU A 180 4.22 13.16 2.18
CA LEU A 180 3.68 14.50 2.02
C LEU A 180 2.74 14.83 3.19
N VAL A 181 2.97 15.96 3.84
CA VAL A 181 2.14 16.46 4.92
C VAL A 181 1.32 17.64 4.44
N MET A 182 0.03 17.68 4.82
CA MET A 182 -0.87 18.77 4.48
C MET A 182 -0.46 20.06 5.20
N LYS A 183 0.00 21.05 4.45
CA LYS A 183 0.32 22.38 4.99
C LYS A 183 -0.95 23.08 5.49
N LYS A 184 -0.86 23.74 6.66
CA LYS A 184 -1.93 24.61 7.16
C LYS A 184 -2.16 25.73 6.15
N LYS A 185 -3.38 25.83 5.64
CA LYS A 185 -3.81 26.98 4.83
C LYS A 185 -4.71 27.85 5.69
N PRO A 186 -4.56 29.20 5.64
CA PRO A 186 -5.51 30.08 6.29
C PRO A 186 -6.88 29.89 5.64
N HIS A 187 -7.89 29.66 6.44
CA HIS A 187 -9.29 29.58 5.99
C HIS A 187 -10.04 30.79 6.48
N ARG A 188 -10.95 31.31 5.64
CA ARG A 188 -11.95 32.28 6.11
C ARG A 188 -13.05 31.48 6.81
N PRO A 189 -13.51 31.91 7.99
CA PRO A 189 -14.65 31.26 8.64
C PRO A 189 -15.91 31.32 7.77
N PRO A 190 -16.77 30.29 7.86
CA PRO A 190 -16.50 29.02 8.52
C PRO A 190 -15.58 28.11 7.69
N HIS A 191 -14.65 27.43 8.37
CA HIS A 191 -13.89 26.34 7.76
C HIS A 191 -14.77 25.09 7.71
N VAL A 192 -15.16 24.64 6.53
CA VAL A 192 -16.07 23.50 6.36
C VAL A 192 -15.25 22.26 6.05
N ILE A 193 -15.11 21.37 7.03
CA ILE A 193 -14.36 20.11 6.94
C ILE A 193 -15.33 18.97 6.69
N VAL A 194 -15.04 18.13 5.71
CA VAL A 194 -15.84 16.95 5.34
C VAL A 194 -14.94 15.70 5.38
N ILE A 195 -15.39 14.63 6.00
CA ILE A 195 -14.69 13.35 5.95
C ILE A 195 -15.50 12.36 5.11
N VAL A 196 -14.86 11.84 4.06
CA VAL A 196 -15.39 10.77 3.20
C VAL A 196 -14.54 9.51 3.35
N GLY A 197 -15.06 8.36 2.93
CA GLY A 197 -14.30 7.11 2.97
C GLY A 197 -15.16 5.87 3.22
N PRO A 198 -14.52 4.68 3.27
CA PRO A 198 -15.21 3.40 3.45
C PRO A 198 -16.03 3.30 4.72
N THR A 199 -16.90 2.27 4.74
CA THR A 199 -17.63 1.91 5.96
C THR A 199 -16.68 1.41 7.04
N GLY A 200 -16.92 1.82 8.30
CA GLY A 200 -16.16 1.32 9.45
C GLY A 200 -14.75 1.88 9.61
N VAL A 201 -14.34 2.81 8.75
CA VAL A 201 -13.00 3.42 8.79
C VAL A 201 -12.82 4.45 9.93
N GLY A 202 -13.87 4.79 10.68
CA GLY A 202 -13.79 5.69 11.83
C GLY A 202 -14.09 7.16 11.54
N LYS A 203 -14.84 7.51 10.47
CA LYS A 203 -15.19 8.90 10.10
C LYS A 203 -15.85 9.68 11.21
N THR A 204 -16.95 9.16 11.75
CA THR A 204 -17.71 9.79 12.84
C THR A 204 -16.86 10.03 14.08
N THR A 205 -16.05 9.03 14.48
CA THR A 205 -15.12 9.16 15.60
C THR A 205 -14.04 10.20 15.32
N THR A 206 -13.54 10.27 14.08
CA THR A 206 -12.52 11.24 13.68
C THR A 206 -13.08 12.67 13.67
N ILE A 207 -14.33 12.87 13.24
CA ILE A 207 -15.03 14.17 13.33
C ILE A 207 -15.07 14.63 14.79
N ALA A 208 -15.48 13.75 15.70
CA ALA A 208 -15.52 14.07 17.13
C ALA A 208 -14.13 14.40 17.70
N LYS A 209 -13.10 13.65 17.29
CA LYS A 209 -11.70 13.90 17.68
C LYS A 209 -11.19 15.26 17.18
N ILE A 210 -11.47 15.61 15.93
CA ILE A 210 -11.09 16.93 15.39
C ILE A 210 -11.79 18.04 16.16
N ALA A 211 -13.09 17.90 16.44
CA ALA A 211 -13.83 18.87 17.24
C ALA A 211 -13.25 19.06 18.64
N ALA A 212 -13.00 17.95 19.35
CA ALA A 212 -12.40 17.97 20.68
C ALA A 212 -11.00 18.60 20.68
N GLN A 213 -10.17 18.28 19.68
CA GLN A 213 -8.82 18.85 19.53
C GLN A 213 -8.85 20.38 19.38
N GLN A 214 -9.83 20.95 18.64
CA GLN A 214 -9.96 22.40 18.50
C GLN A 214 -10.28 23.07 19.83
N ILE A 215 -11.17 22.48 20.63
CA ILE A 215 -11.53 22.99 21.97
C ILE A 215 -10.32 22.92 22.91
N VAL A 216 -9.70 21.74 23.02
CA VAL A 216 -8.55 21.52 23.91
C VAL A 216 -7.36 22.40 23.53
N LYS A 217 -7.16 22.63 22.26
CA LYS A 217 -6.11 23.53 21.79
C LYS A 217 -6.35 24.97 22.23
N ALA A 218 -7.57 25.47 22.04
CA ALA A 218 -7.94 26.83 22.49
C ALA A 218 -7.75 26.98 23.99
N ASP A 219 -8.20 26.00 24.78
CA ASP A 219 -8.04 26.01 26.25
C ASP A 219 -6.57 26.03 26.67
N LYS A 220 -5.71 25.22 26.04
CA LYS A 220 -4.26 25.17 26.31
C LYS A 220 -3.52 26.45 25.94
N GLU A 221 -3.94 27.11 24.88
CA GLU A 221 -3.34 28.36 24.38
C GLU A 221 -3.96 29.60 25.06
N GLY A 222 -4.96 29.43 25.94
CA GLY A 222 -5.67 30.54 26.59
C GLY A 222 -6.45 31.42 25.59
N LEU A 223 -6.86 30.82 24.43
CA LEU A 223 -7.64 31.50 23.43
C LEU A 223 -9.12 31.25 23.59
N GLU A 224 -9.94 32.10 23.00
CA GLU A 224 -11.37 31.86 22.90
C GLU A 224 -11.66 30.57 22.15
N ARG A 225 -12.57 29.74 22.66
CA ARG A 225 -12.95 28.50 22.00
C ARG A 225 -13.65 28.81 20.69
N PRO A 226 -13.24 28.14 19.59
CA PRO A 226 -13.92 28.34 18.31
C PRO A 226 -15.37 27.87 18.37
N SER A 227 -16.24 28.60 17.73
CA SER A 227 -17.65 28.21 17.54
C SER A 227 -17.70 27.04 16.54
N LEU A 228 -18.10 25.86 17.03
CA LEU A 228 -18.14 24.61 16.26
C LEU A 228 -19.59 24.21 15.96
N ARG A 229 -19.81 23.58 14.82
CA ARG A 229 -21.08 22.95 14.45
C ARG A 229 -20.84 21.61 13.77
N LEU A 230 -21.61 20.59 14.14
CA LEU A 230 -21.59 19.29 13.49
C LEU A 230 -22.76 19.17 12.53
N ILE A 231 -22.55 18.53 11.38
CA ILE A 231 -23.61 18.16 10.45
C ILE A 231 -23.55 16.66 10.20
N CYS A 232 -24.65 15.95 10.53
CA CYS A 232 -24.84 14.56 10.14
C CYS A 232 -25.41 14.51 8.73
N ALA A 233 -24.58 14.07 7.76
CA ALA A 233 -25.01 13.81 6.40
C ALA A 233 -25.14 12.29 6.10
N ASP A 234 -25.20 11.46 7.14
CA ASP A 234 -25.42 10.01 7.01
C ASP A 234 -26.92 9.70 6.99
N ARG A 235 -27.40 9.36 5.78
CA ARG A 235 -28.83 9.02 5.53
C ARG A 235 -29.18 7.57 5.83
N THR A 236 -28.19 6.71 6.07
CA THR A 236 -28.37 5.25 6.01
C THR A 236 -28.30 4.56 7.36
N ARG A 237 -27.79 5.26 8.40
CA ARG A 237 -27.52 4.64 9.70
C ARG A 237 -28.05 5.49 10.84
N VAL A 238 -29.19 5.10 11.39
CA VAL A 238 -29.75 5.70 12.63
C VAL A 238 -28.74 5.62 13.78
N ALA A 239 -28.04 4.50 13.92
CA ALA A 239 -27.03 4.32 14.97
C ALA A 239 -25.78 5.22 14.82
N ALA A 240 -25.41 5.65 13.61
CA ALA A 240 -24.30 6.60 13.42
C ALA A 240 -24.71 8.03 13.80
N GLU A 241 -25.96 8.39 13.53
CA GLU A 241 -26.56 9.64 13.99
C GLU A 241 -26.55 9.72 15.52
N ASP A 242 -27.02 8.66 16.19
CA ASP A 242 -27.02 8.57 17.67
C ASP A 242 -25.60 8.69 18.25
N GLN A 243 -24.59 8.09 17.58
CA GLN A 243 -23.22 8.19 18.02
C GLN A 243 -22.67 9.61 17.88
N LEU A 244 -22.95 10.28 16.76
CA LEU A 244 -22.50 11.67 16.55
C LEU A 244 -23.18 12.61 17.56
N ILE A 245 -24.48 12.42 17.82
CA ILE A 245 -25.24 13.20 18.82
C ILE A 245 -24.61 13.04 20.20
N LYS A 246 -24.28 11.83 20.65
CA LYS A 246 -23.62 11.60 21.95
C LYS A 246 -22.28 12.33 22.06
N TYR A 247 -21.49 12.36 20.98
CA TYR A 247 -20.26 13.14 20.97
C TYR A 247 -20.53 14.65 21.03
N ALA A 248 -21.54 15.12 20.28
CA ALA A 248 -21.96 16.52 20.28
C ALA A 248 -22.40 16.98 21.67
N GLU A 249 -23.24 16.21 22.37
CA GLU A 249 -23.68 16.46 23.73
C GLU A 249 -22.49 16.53 24.72
N THR A 250 -21.56 15.54 24.62
CA THR A 250 -20.38 15.48 25.47
C THR A 250 -19.47 16.70 25.32
N LEU A 251 -19.33 17.19 24.07
CA LEU A 251 -18.50 18.34 23.73
C LEU A 251 -19.25 19.67 23.79
N ASN A 252 -20.56 19.66 24.10
CA ASN A 252 -21.45 20.80 24.06
C ASN A 252 -21.42 21.56 22.72
N ILE A 253 -21.49 20.81 21.62
CA ILE A 253 -21.51 21.34 20.24
C ILE A 253 -22.88 21.09 19.62
N PRO A 254 -23.51 22.08 18.95
CA PRO A 254 -24.75 21.88 18.25
C PRO A 254 -24.58 20.96 17.05
N VAL A 255 -25.57 20.09 16.81
CA VAL A 255 -25.60 19.14 15.67
C VAL A 255 -26.89 19.34 14.86
N ASP A 256 -26.74 19.35 13.54
CA ASP A 256 -27.84 19.40 12.59
C ASP A 256 -27.82 18.16 11.68
N CYS A 257 -28.98 17.77 11.16
CA CYS A 257 -29.09 16.68 10.20
C CYS A 257 -29.35 17.23 8.80
N ALA A 258 -28.54 16.80 7.81
CA ALA A 258 -28.71 17.20 6.43
C ALA A 258 -29.03 15.96 5.55
N LYS A 259 -30.18 15.97 4.90
CA LYS A 259 -30.62 14.87 4.01
C LYS A 259 -30.40 15.16 2.53
N SER A 260 -30.04 16.40 2.20
CA SER A 260 -29.85 16.89 0.84
C SER A 260 -28.77 17.95 0.77
N THR A 261 -28.35 18.27 -0.46
CA THR A 261 -27.45 19.41 -0.74
C THR A 261 -28.07 20.72 -0.24
N GLU A 262 -29.39 20.87 -0.40
CA GLU A 262 -30.08 22.10 -0.01
C GLU A 262 -30.16 22.26 1.50
N ASP A 263 -30.25 21.17 2.26
CA ASP A 263 -30.16 21.23 3.74
C ASP A 263 -28.78 21.74 4.16
N ILE A 264 -27.69 21.23 3.56
CA ILE A 264 -26.32 21.69 3.85
C ILE A 264 -26.19 23.18 3.53
N LYS A 265 -26.69 23.64 2.40
CA LYS A 265 -26.68 25.06 2.00
C LYS A 265 -27.50 25.93 2.96
N THR A 266 -28.63 25.44 3.42
CA THR A 266 -29.49 26.15 4.37
C THR A 266 -28.82 26.29 5.73
N ILE A 267 -28.25 25.19 6.29
CA ILE A 267 -27.49 25.22 7.53
C ILE A 267 -26.32 26.17 7.40
N TYR A 268 -25.54 26.06 6.31
CA TYR A 268 -24.42 26.96 6.07
C TYR A 268 -24.85 28.45 6.03
N ARG A 269 -25.90 28.79 5.30
CA ARG A 269 -26.43 30.18 5.22
C ARG A 269 -26.84 30.72 6.59
N ASN A 270 -27.47 29.88 7.41
CA ASN A 270 -27.97 30.30 8.72
C ASN A 270 -26.84 30.56 9.73
N TYR A 271 -25.71 29.84 9.61
CA TYR A 271 -24.68 29.83 10.67
C TYR A 271 -23.32 30.35 10.23
N LYS A 272 -23.10 30.69 8.94
CA LYS A 272 -21.79 31.12 8.42
C LYS A 272 -21.20 32.34 9.09
N GLU A 273 -22.00 33.24 9.66
CA GLU A 273 -21.53 34.44 10.33
C GLU A 273 -21.23 34.24 11.84
N THR A 274 -21.69 33.12 12.40
CA THR A 274 -21.57 32.83 13.84
C THR A 274 -20.79 31.57 14.15
N THR A 275 -20.27 30.88 13.14
CA THR A 275 -19.57 29.62 13.28
C THR A 275 -18.18 29.70 12.65
N ASP A 276 -17.17 29.28 13.39
CA ASP A 276 -15.78 29.24 12.89
C ASP A 276 -15.47 27.97 12.12
N ILE A 277 -16.01 26.81 12.57
CA ILE A 277 -15.74 25.52 11.96
C ILE A 277 -17.04 24.70 11.86
N ILE A 278 -17.33 24.22 10.68
CA ILE A 278 -18.40 23.26 10.40
C ILE A 278 -17.77 21.91 10.06
N LEU A 279 -18.17 20.85 10.75
CA LEU A 279 -17.67 19.49 10.55
C LEU A 279 -18.81 18.62 10.02
N ILE A 280 -18.64 18.04 8.83
CA ILE A 280 -19.68 17.23 8.17
C ILE A 280 -19.27 15.75 8.20
N ASP A 281 -20.03 14.96 8.95
CA ASP A 281 -19.93 13.49 8.95
C ASP A 281 -20.76 12.89 7.84
N THR A 282 -20.18 11.96 7.10
CA THR A 282 -20.81 11.35 5.92
C THR A 282 -21.00 9.84 6.06
N SER A 283 -21.99 9.30 5.34
CA SER A 283 -22.14 7.86 5.18
C SER A 283 -20.88 7.21 4.62
N GLY A 284 -20.54 6.02 5.11
CA GLY A 284 -19.48 5.21 4.55
C GLY A 284 -20.01 4.20 3.54
N TYR A 285 -19.35 4.13 2.40
CA TYR A 285 -19.70 3.18 1.35
C TYR A 285 -18.51 2.30 0.98
N SER A 286 -18.80 1.06 0.56
CA SER A 286 -17.76 0.21 -0.04
C SER A 286 -17.12 0.94 -1.22
N PRO A 287 -15.80 0.85 -1.41
CA PRO A 287 -15.15 1.42 -2.60
C PRO A 287 -15.75 0.94 -3.92
N ASN A 288 -16.35 -0.25 -3.93
CA ASN A 288 -16.97 -0.83 -5.13
C ASN A 288 -18.43 -0.37 -5.35
N ASP A 289 -19.00 0.41 -4.43
CA ASP A 289 -20.37 0.92 -4.51
C ASP A 289 -20.40 2.29 -5.19
N SER A 290 -20.16 2.29 -6.49
CA SER A 290 -20.07 3.49 -7.31
C SER A 290 -21.37 4.34 -7.31
N GLU A 291 -22.53 3.70 -7.18
CA GLU A 291 -23.83 4.38 -7.17
C GLU A 291 -23.98 5.26 -5.92
N ASN A 292 -23.75 4.68 -4.74
CA ASN A 292 -23.87 5.41 -3.49
C ASN A 292 -22.74 6.44 -3.31
N ILE A 293 -21.54 6.16 -3.81
CA ILE A 293 -20.43 7.13 -3.87
C ILE A 293 -20.83 8.33 -4.74
N ALA A 294 -21.41 8.10 -5.93
CA ALA A 294 -21.88 9.17 -6.80
C ALA A 294 -23.06 9.95 -6.18
N ARG A 295 -23.92 9.28 -5.42
CA ARG A 295 -25.02 9.94 -4.67
C ARG A 295 -24.47 10.86 -3.59
N LEU A 296 -23.51 10.38 -2.79
CA LEU A 296 -22.85 11.19 -1.75
C LEU A 296 -22.14 12.40 -2.38
N LYS A 297 -21.43 12.19 -3.49
CA LYS A 297 -20.78 13.30 -4.23
C LYS A 297 -21.81 14.36 -4.61
N ARG A 298 -22.97 13.98 -5.15
CA ARG A 298 -24.05 14.92 -5.48
C ARG A 298 -24.55 15.68 -4.23
N THR A 299 -24.71 15.01 -3.10
CA THR A 299 -25.11 15.65 -1.83
C THR A 299 -24.09 16.69 -1.36
N LEU A 300 -22.80 16.45 -1.58
CA LEU A 300 -21.71 17.36 -1.22
C LEU A 300 -21.41 18.41 -2.31
N SER A 301 -22.07 18.37 -3.46
CA SER A 301 -21.89 19.39 -4.52
C SER A 301 -22.61 20.69 -4.17
N THR A 302 -22.00 21.45 -3.28
CA THR A 302 -22.54 22.71 -2.74
C THR A 302 -21.88 23.91 -3.43
N ASP A 303 -22.52 24.44 -4.47
CA ASP A 303 -22.00 25.64 -5.17
C ASP A 303 -21.88 26.80 -4.19
N GLY A 304 -20.73 27.49 -4.22
CA GLY A 304 -20.45 28.66 -3.38
C GLY A 304 -19.96 28.32 -1.94
N ILE A 305 -19.88 27.05 -1.54
CA ILE A 305 -19.31 26.62 -0.26
C ILE A 305 -17.99 25.88 -0.53
N LYS A 306 -16.90 26.41 -0.02
CA LYS A 306 -15.59 25.73 -0.14
C LYS A 306 -15.49 24.63 0.90
N LEU A 307 -15.58 23.40 0.45
CA LEU A 307 -15.42 22.22 1.30
C LEU A 307 -13.93 21.81 1.37
N ASP A 308 -13.44 21.54 2.56
CA ASP A 308 -12.15 20.89 2.83
C ASP A 308 -12.40 19.40 3.05
N ILE A 309 -12.26 18.64 1.97
CA ILE A 309 -12.62 17.21 1.96
C ILE A 309 -11.39 16.37 2.26
N HIS A 310 -11.51 15.50 3.25
CA HIS A 310 -10.48 14.52 3.64
C HIS A 310 -10.98 13.10 3.40
N LEU A 311 -10.12 12.24 2.85
CA LEU A 311 -10.40 10.82 2.70
C LEU A 311 -9.84 10.04 3.91
N ALA A 312 -10.70 9.34 4.63
CA ALA A 312 -10.27 8.47 5.74
C ALA A 312 -9.92 7.07 5.22
N ILE A 313 -8.76 6.56 5.63
CA ILE A 313 -8.25 5.21 5.32
C ILE A 313 -7.72 4.58 6.60
N ASN A 314 -8.07 3.31 6.84
CA ASN A 314 -7.56 2.55 7.97
C ASN A 314 -6.08 2.14 7.72
N ALA A 315 -5.23 2.28 8.74
CA ALA A 315 -3.80 1.96 8.70
C ALA A 315 -3.51 0.49 8.30
N SER A 316 -4.34 -0.45 8.71
CA SER A 316 -4.20 -1.89 8.41
C SER A 316 -4.73 -2.30 7.04
N THR A 317 -5.08 -1.34 6.16
CA THR A 317 -5.61 -1.62 4.82
C THR A 317 -4.50 -2.11 3.88
N LYS A 318 -4.73 -3.19 3.15
CA LYS A 318 -3.77 -3.71 2.17
C LYS A 318 -3.47 -2.71 1.05
N SER A 319 -2.25 -2.66 0.57
CA SER A 319 -1.79 -1.73 -0.48
C SER A 319 -2.72 -1.68 -1.70
N ARG A 320 -3.19 -2.84 -2.18
CA ARG A 320 -4.13 -2.91 -3.32
C ARG A 320 -5.47 -2.24 -3.02
N ASP A 321 -5.97 -2.42 -1.79
CA ASP A 321 -7.25 -1.86 -1.39
C ASP A 321 -7.13 -0.36 -1.16
N ILE A 322 -5.99 0.14 -0.65
CA ILE A 322 -5.69 1.58 -0.56
C ILE A 322 -5.73 2.24 -1.95
N LYS A 323 -5.08 1.62 -2.96
CA LYS A 323 -5.13 2.11 -4.36
C LYS A 323 -6.57 2.21 -4.88
N ASN A 324 -7.36 1.16 -4.64
CA ASN A 324 -8.76 1.11 -5.05
C ASN A 324 -9.62 2.18 -4.33
N ILE A 325 -9.43 2.36 -3.02
CA ILE A 325 -10.11 3.41 -2.24
C ILE A 325 -9.77 4.79 -2.80
N ILE A 326 -8.51 5.11 -2.96
CA ILE A 326 -8.07 6.40 -3.49
C ILE A 326 -8.71 6.66 -4.86
N GLN A 327 -8.65 5.68 -5.77
CA GLN A 327 -9.19 5.80 -7.12
C GLN A 327 -10.71 6.06 -7.13
N ASN A 328 -11.47 5.31 -6.33
CA ASN A 328 -12.92 5.43 -6.33
C ASN A 328 -13.45 6.65 -5.59
N PHE A 329 -12.66 7.20 -4.64
CA PHE A 329 -12.99 8.46 -3.95
C PHE A 329 -12.34 9.70 -4.60
N GLU A 330 -11.47 9.56 -5.61
CA GLU A 330 -10.87 10.68 -6.34
C GLU A 330 -11.90 11.69 -6.88
N PRO A 331 -13.11 11.28 -7.36
CA PRO A 331 -14.12 12.21 -7.82
C PRO A 331 -14.59 13.26 -6.79
N PHE A 332 -14.35 13.05 -5.48
CA PHE A 332 -14.64 14.05 -4.45
C PHE A 332 -13.65 15.22 -4.47
N GLY A 333 -12.49 15.07 -5.09
CA GLY A 333 -11.43 16.09 -5.07
C GLY A 333 -10.88 16.32 -3.67
N PHE A 334 -10.69 15.25 -2.88
CA PHE A 334 -10.20 15.38 -1.51
C PHE A 334 -8.78 15.96 -1.46
N ASN A 335 -8.55 16.83 -0.47
CA ASN A 335 -7.31 17.58 -0.33
C ASN A 335 -6.18 16.78 0.34
N SER A 336 -6.55 15.80 1.19
CA SER A 336 -5.60 15.01 1.96
C SER A 336 -6.25 13.74 2.49
N ILE A 337 -5.42 12.91 3.10
CA ILE A 337 -5.82 11.64 3.69
C ILE A 337 -5.69 11.73 5.22
N ILE A 338 -6.66 11.15 5.91
CA ILE A 338 -6.61 10.87 7.34
C ILE A 338 -6.32 9.38 7.50
N VAL A 339 -5.22 9.04 8.14
CA VAL A 339 -4.90 7.65 8.48
C VAL A 339 -5.50 7.34 9.84
N THR A 340 -6.40 6.37 9.87
CA THR A 340 -7.14 6.01 11.09
C THR A 340 -6.68 4.69 11.65
N LYS A 341 -6.94 4.48 12.96
CA LYS A 341 -6.67 3.22 13.66
C LYS A 341 -5.20 2.79 13.56
N CYS A 342 -4.30 3.75 13.74
CA CYS A 342 -2.88 3.48 13.76
C CYS A 342 -2.45 2.56 14.91
N ASP A 343 -3.29 2.40 15.91
CA ASP A 343 -3.12 1.46 17.04
C ASP A 343 -3.40 -0.01 16.68
N GLU A 344 -4.01 -0.28 15.52
CA GLU A 344 -4.34 -1.65 15.08
C GLU A 344 -3.19 -2.31 14.29
N THR A 345 -2.10 -1.60 13.97
CA THR A 345 -0.95 -2.13 13.23
C THR A 345 0.37 -1.51 13.70
N THR A 346 1.45 -2.22 13.48
CA THR A 346 2.84 -1.73 13.66
C THR A 346 3.54 -1.51 12.33
N GLN A 347 2.96 -1.97 11.22
CA GLN A 347 3.51 -1.84 9.87
C GLN A 347 2.75 -0.75 9.10
N TYR A 348 3.49 0.23 8.57
CA TYR A 348 2.93 1.36 7.84
C TYR A 348 3.45 1.47 6.40
N GLY A 349 4.32 0.56 5.97
CA GLY A 349 4.92 0.60 4.64
C GLY A 349 3.90 0.52 3.51
N ASN A 350 2.80 -0.20 3.71
CA ASN A 350 1.66 -0.27 2.78
C ASN A 350 1.07 1.12 2.49
N ILE A 351 0.81 1.92 3.54
CA ILE A 351 0.27 3.29 3.41
C ILE A 351 1.31 4.23 2.81
N ILE A 352 2.52 4.26 3.39
CA ILE A 352 3.60 5.15 2.95
C ILE A 352 3.89 4.96 1.47
N SER A 353 4.04 3.69 1.03
CA SER A 353 4.29 3.37 -0.38
C SER A 353 3.23 3.92 -1.31
N ILE A 354 1.95 3.72 -0.99
CA ILE A 354 0.85 4.14 -1.87
C ILE A 354 0.64 5.64 -1.84
N LEU A 355 0.75 6.28 -0.68
CA LEU A 355 0.62 7.73 -0.59
C LEU A 355 1.75 8.45 -1.31
N SER A 356 2.98 7.94 -1.22
CA SER A 356 4.13 8.41 -1.99
C SER A 356 3.90 8.23 -3.50
N GLU A 357 3.48 7.04 -3.95
CA GLU A 357 3.16 6.77 -5.36
C GLU A 357 2.07 7.71 -5.90
N LYS A 358 1.00 7.93 -5.12
CA LYS A 358 -0.14 8.77 -5.53
C LYS A 358 0.02 10.24 -5.23
N GLN A 359 1.15 10.65 -4.65
CA GLN A 359 1.44 12.04 -4.27
C GLN A 359 0.30 12.64 -3.42
N LYS A 360 -0.20 11.86 -2.43
CA LYS A 360 -1.27 12.29 -1.53
C LYS A 360 -0.71 12.67 -0.17
N SER A 361 -1.12 13.82 0.34
CA SER A 361 -0.69 14.31 1.65
C SER A 361 -1.53 13.74 2.79
N ILE A 362 -0.91 13.59 3.97
CA ILE A 362 -1.58 13.21 5.22
C ILE A 362 -1.95 14.48 5.99
N SER A 363 -3.15 14.51 6.56
CA SER A 363 -3.62 15.62 7.41
C SER A 363 -3.68 15.28 8.88
N PHE A 364 -4.23 14.11 9.22
CA PHE A 364 -4.37 13.63 10.59
C PHE A 364 -4.06 12.14 10.69
N LEU A 365 -3.57 11.76 11.87
CA LEU A 365 -3.41 10.38 12.31
C LEU A 365 -4.33 10.15 13.50
N THR A 366 -5.07 9.05 13.54
CA THR A 366 -5.85 8.69 14.74
C THR A 366 -5.41 7.32 15.26
N PHE A 367 -5.31 7.22 16.57
CA PHE A 367 -4.87 6.02 17.29
C PHE A 367 -5.70 5.90 18.58
N GLY A 368 -6.17 4.68 18.87
CA GLY A 368 -6.97 4.40 20.07
C GLY A 368 -8.38 5.00 20.06
N GLN A 369 -9.04 4.94 21.22
CA GLN A 369 -10.47 5.26 21.36
C GLN A 369 -10.77 6.58 22.07
N SER A 370 -9.77 7.22 22.71
CA SER A 370 -9.97 8.51 23.37
C SER A 370 -10.23 9.61 22.34
N VAL A 371 -11.38 10.28 22.50
CA VAL A 371 -11.78 11.37 21.59
C VAL A 371 -10.85 12.59 21.73
N VAL A 372 -10.33 12.82 22.91
CA VAL A 372 -9.50 14.01 23.22
C VAL A 372 -8.03 13.80 22.87
N ASN A 373 -7.48 12.60 23.14
CA ASN A 373 -6.03 12.37 23.13
C ASN A 373 -5.54 11.61 21.92
N ASP A 374 -6.39 10.77 21.29
CA ASP A 374 -5.94 9.80 20.29
C ASP A 374 -6.10 10.33 18.87
N ILE A 375 -5.69 11.56 18.65
CA ILE A 375 -5.55 12.20 17.34
C ILE A 375 -4.34 13.12 17.33
N SER A 376 -3.57 13.06 16.28
CA SER A 376 -2.49 14.01 15.99
C SER A 376 -2.66 14.58 14.60
N ARG A 377 -2.29 15.85 14.43
CA ARG A 377 -2.10 16.41 13.11
C ARG A 377 -0.77 15.88 12.57
N ALA A 378 -0.73 15.53 11.29
CA ALA A 378 0.53 15.20 10.64
C ALA A 378 1.39 16.48 10.51
N ASP A 379 2.63 16.41 10.95
CA ASP A 379 3.63 17.49 10.94
C ASP A 379 5.03 16.94 10.66
#